data_231c617d51e842cc379263a68046e61a
#
_entry.id   231c617d51e842cc379263a68046e61a
#
_cell.length_a   1.000
_cell.length_b   1.000
_cell.length_c   1.000
_cell.angle_alpha   90.00
_cell.angle_beta   90.00
_cell.angle_gamma   90.00
#
_symmetry.space_group_name_H-M   'P 1'
#
loop_
_entity.id
_entity.type
_entity.pdbx_description
1 polymer ?
#
loop_
_entity_poly.entity_id
_entity_poly.type
_entity_poly.pdbx_seq_one_letter_code
_entity_poly.pdbx_strand_id
1 'polypeptide(L)'
;MARLLSWPVGLRWNRWKWLSGPESVGASNSTTIGDFTQTVATPFGARHVQLSFPPMRGQAARRARGLVTALHKGANAVRVSMCDWDGMTLVEAGVNATKLQTQQGMPWNTGVPWDNGENWKITKPNVPVADAAAFNSTIIHLPDYFWGRRLGMGDWLGFFPFHFGLYEVTEVLGDGRYRIWPPLRKAVPAGDFATLYPVMAMRLKADNLPDADRGAVFLEGLTISLFEVFDYDARDYFND
;
A
#
# COMPACT_ATOMS: atom_id res chain seq x y z
N MET A 1 6.74 -16.12 -18.47
CA MET A 1 6.40 -16.20 -17.03
C MET A 1 5.99 -14.83 -16.55
N ALA A 2 5.03 -14.74 -15.66
CA ALA A 2 4.64 -13.48 -15.04
C ALA A 2 5.72 -13.05 -14.02
N ARG A 3 5.98 -11.75 -13.88
CA ARG A 3 7.01 -11.21 -13.01
C ARG A 3 6.45 -10.20 -12.03
N LEU A 4 7.02 -10.15 -10.83
CA LEU A 4 6.76 -9.10 -9.85
C LEU A 4 7.86 -8.05 -9.92
N LEU A 5 7.57 -6.95 -10.58
CA LEU A 5 8.50 -5.87 -10.83
C LEU A 5 8.63 -4.97 -9.60
N SER A 6 9.79 -4.36 -9.44
CA SER A 6 9.97 -3.26 -8.50
C SER A 6 9.54 -1.93 -9.13
N TRP A 7 9.00 -1.01 -8.32
CA TRP A 7 8.68 0.33 -8.77
C TRP A 7 9.97 1.08 -9.19
N PRO A 8 10.00 1.73 -10.35
CA PRO A 8 11.20 2.44 -10.81
C PRO A 8 11.57 3.59 -9.86
N VAL A 9 12.83 3.61 -9.44
CA VAL A 9 13.35 4.65 -8.54
C VAL A 9 13.20 6.03 -9.20
N GLY A 10 12.70 7.02 -8.43
CA GLY A 10 12.50 8.39 -8.92
C GLY A 10 11.28 8.60 -9.81
N LEU A 11 10.49 7.58 -10.10
CA LEU A 11 9.18 7.74 -10.73
C LEU A 11 8.13 7.99 -9.65
N ARG A 12 7.66 9.23 -9.56
CA ARG A 12 6.70 9.66 -8.54
C ARG A 12 5.41 10.13 -9.19
N TRP A 13 4.28 9.67 -8.65
CA TRP A 13 2.96 10.22 -8.97
C TRP A 13 2.69 11.45 -8.13
N ASN A 14 1.86 12.35 -8.64
CA ASN A 14 1.43 13.57 -7.94
C ASN A 14 -0.03 13.48 -7.46
N ARG A 15 -0.80 12.53 -8.01
CA ARG A 15 -2.18 12.27 -7.60
C ARG A 15 -2.47 10.79 -7.65
N TRP A 16 -3.33 10.35 -6.77
CA TRP A 16 -3.92 9.02 -6.80
C TRP A 16 -5.41 9.10 -6.48
N LYS A 17 -6.17 8.14 -6.98
CA LYS A 17 -7.60 8.03 -6.75
C LYS A 17 -7.96 6.56 -6.59
N TRP A 18 -8.68 6.23 -5.53
CA TRP A 18 -9.32 4.92 -5.41
C TRP A 18 -10.51 4.85 -6.36
N LEU A 19 -10.60 3.78 -7.15
CA LEU A 19 -11.69 3.51 -8.08
C LEU A 19 -12.58 2.36 -7.61
N SER A 20 -12.22 1.71 -6.52
CA SER A 20 -13.00 0.67 -5.85
C SER A 20 -12.84 0.76 -4.34
N GLY A 21 -13.77 0.19 -3.63
CA GLY A 21 -13.83 0.17 -2.17
C GLY A 21 -14.67 -1.00 -1.68
N PRO A 22 -15.14 -0.96 -0.43
CA PRO A 22 -16.13 -1.90 0.07
C PRO A 22 -17.38 -1.87 -0.81
N GLU A 23 -17.90 -3.06 -1.14
CA GLU A 23 -19.07 -3.20 -2.01
C GLU A 23 -20.26 -3.74 -1.21
N SER A 24 -21.44 -3.25 -1.53
CA SER A 24 -22.70 -3.78 -1.02
C SER A 24 -23.67 -4.04 -2.16
N VAL A 25 -24.45 -5.09 -2.06
CA VAL A 25 -25.48 -5.45 -3.02
C VAL A 25 -26.84 -5.29 -2.34
N GLY A 26 -27.83 -4.81 -3.09
CA GLY A 26 -29.18 -4.59 -2.58
C GLY A 26 -29.43 -3.19 -2.05
N ALA A 27 -28.55 -2.25 -2.33
CA ALA A 27 -28.76 -0.85 -1.93
C ALA A 27 -29.93 -0.20 -2.67
N SER A 28 -30.66 0.61 -1.97
CA SER A 28 -31.59 1.69 -2.37
C SER A 28 -32.90 1.34 -3.07
N ASN A 29 -33.06 0.23 -3.77
CA ASN A 29 -34.28 -0.03 -4.55
C ASN A 29 -35.07 -1.28 -4.13
N SER A 30 -34.64 -1.98 -3.10
CA SER A 30 -35.32 -3.15 -2.56
C SER A 30 -35.92 -2.82 -1.19
N THR A 31 -36.95 -1.96 -1.21
CA THR A 31 -37.78 -1.71 -0.03
C THR A 31 -38.93 -2.70 0.02
N THR A 32 -39.09 -3.37 1.16
CA THR A 32 -40.31 -4.15 1.45
C THR A 32 -41.47 -3.22 1.76
N ILE A 33 -42.70 -3.76 1.79
CA ILE A 33 -43.95 -3.01 2.12
C ILE A 33 -43.86 -2.30 3.48
N GLY A 34 -42.92 -2.65 4.34
CA GLY A 34 -42.69 -2.00 5.65
C GLY A 34 -41.49 -1.05 5.67
N ASP A 35 -41.04 -0.53 4.54
CA ASP A 35 -39.85 0.35 4.40
C ASP A 35 -38.52 -0.24 4.88
N PHE A 36 -38.44 -1.56 5.03
CA PHE A 36 -37.18 -2.23 5.36
C PHE A 36 -36.32 -2.38 4.09
N THR A 37 -35.11 -1.86 4.15
CA THR A 37 -34.12 -2.03 3.08
C THR A 37 -33.23 -3.22 3.43
N GLN A 38 -33.20 -4.25 2.58
CA GLN A 38 -32.27 -5.34 2.72
C GLN A 38 -30.98 -4.99 1.98
N THR A 39 -29.89 -4.84 2.72
CA THR A 39 -28.54 -4.61 2.17
C THR A 39 -27.64 -5.77 2.56
N VAL A 40 -27.01 -6.38 1.57
CA VAL A 40 -25.98 -7.41 1.81
C VAL A 40 -24.63 -6.76 1.55
N ALA A 41 -23.86 -6.57 2.62
CA ALA A 41 -22.48 -6.10 2.52
C ALA A 41 -21.54 -7.29 2.46
N THR A 42 -20.56 -7.24 1.54
CA THR A 42 -19.47 -8.18 1.51
C THR A 42 -18.23 -7.54 2.10
N PRO A 43 -17.49 -8.20 2.99
CA PRO A 43 -16.20 -7.70 3.45
C PRO A 43 -15.14 -7.77 2.36
N PHE A 44 -15.40 -8.53 1.29
CA PHE A 44 -14.47 -8.70 0.19
C PHE A 44 -14.51 -7.52 -0.76
N GLY A 45 -13.44 -7.34 -1.48
CA GLY A 45 -13.24 -6.29 -2.46
C GLY A 45 -11.77 -6.24 -2.86
N ALA A 46 -11.48 -5.80 -4.07
CA ALA A 46 -10.11 -5.57 -4.51
C ALA A 46 -9.86 -4.07 -4.61
N ARG A 47 -8.65 -3.65 -4.27
CA ARG A 47 -8.27 -2.25 -4.44
C ARG A 47 -7.94 -1.98 -5.90
N HIS A 48 -8.52 -0.91 -6.41
CA HIS A 48 -8.23 -0.39 -7.73
C HIS A 48 -7.82 1.07 -7.58
N VAL A 49 -6.62 1.41 -8.03
CA VAL A 49 -6.06 2.75 -7.91
C VAL A 49 -5.71 3.31 -9.28
N GLN A 50 -5.99 4.57 -9.47
CA GLN A 50 -5.52 5.36 -10.59
C GLN A 50 -4.42 6.29 -10.11
N LEU A 51 -3.24 6.20 -10.73
CA LEU A 51 -2.08 7.03 -10.45
C LEU A 51 -1.88 8.02 -11.61
N SER A 52 -1.83 9.30 -11.30
CA SER A 52 -1.53 10.35 -12.26
C SER A 52 -0.15 10.92 -12.01
N PHE A 53 0.57 11.18 -13.07
CA PHE A 53 1.95 11.64 -13.02
C PHE A 53 2.07 13.09 -13.48
N PRO A 54 3.03 13.84 -12.91
CA PRO A 54 3.34 15.18 -13.41
C PRO A 54 3.95 15.10 -14.80
N PRO A 55 4.01 16.22 -15.55
CA PRO A 55 4.77 16.30 -16.78
C PRO A 55 6.22 15.86 -16.57
N MET A 56 6.70 14.93 -17.39
CA MET A 56 8.00 14.27 -17.21
C MET A 56 8.90 14.44 -18.43
N ARG A 57 10.21 14.56 -18.18
CA ARG A 57 11.24 14.57 -19.22
C ARG A 57 12.44 13.71 -18.85
N GLY A 58 13.30 13.45 -19.84
CA GLY A 58 14.57 12.77 -19.63
C GLY A 58 14.42 11.37 -19.02
N GLN A 59 15.09 11.11 -17.93
CA GLN A 59 15.15 9.80 -17.28
C GLN A 59 13.78 9.35 -16.71
N ALA A 60 13.00 10.28 -16.14
CA ALA A 60 11.68 9.97 -15.59
C ALA A 60 10.72 9.49 -16.70
N ALA A 61 10.69 10.19 -17.85
CA ALA A 61 9.86 9.77 -18.99
C ALA A 61 10.31 8.43 -19.58
N ARG A 62 11.63 8.15 -19.61
CA ARG A 62 12.14 6.83 -20.04
C ARG A 62 11.73 5.71 -19.10
N ARG A 63 11.82 5.95 -17.78
CA ARG A 63 11.39 4.99 -16.75
C ARG A 63 9.90 4.71 -16.81
N ALA A 64 9.08 5.75 -17.01
CA ALA A 64 7.64 5.61 -17.18
C ALA A 64 7.28 4.71 -18.37
N ARG A 65 7.88 4.98 -19.55
CA ARG A 65 7.68 4.12 -20.73
C ARG A 65 8.14 2.68 -20.50
N GLY A 66 9.32 2.52 -19.86
CA GLY A 66 9.84 1.19 -19.50
C GLY A 66 8.91 0.43 -18.59
N LEU A 67 8.36 1.08 -17.56
CA LEU A 67 7.38 0.47 -16.65
C LEU A 67 6.12 0.02 -17.41
N VAL A 68 5.53 0.91 -18.22
CA VAL A 68 4.32 0.59 -19.01
C VAL A 68 4.55 -0.62 -19.92
N THR A 69 5.70 -0.63 -20.61
CA THR A 69 6.08 -1.77 -21.46
C THR A 69 6.28 -3.03 -20.63
N ALA A 70 6.99 -2.94 -19.51
CA ALA A 70 7.29 -4.10 -18.64
C ALA A 70 6.04 -4.70 -18.01
N LEU A 71 4.99 -3.91 -17.79
CA LEU A 71 3.70 -4.40 -17.25
C LEU A 71 2.94 -5.29 -18.25
N HIS A 72 3.30 -5.31 -19.54
CA HIS A 72 2.72 -6.20 -20.57
C HIS A 72 1.19 -6.30 -20.51
N LYS A 73 0.48 -5.15 -20.49
CA LYS A 73 -0.99 -5.11 -20.37
C LYS A 73 -1.53 -5.87 -19.13
N GLY A 74 -0.78 -5.91 -18.06
CA GLY A 74 -1.19 -6.58 -16.82
C GLY A 74 -0.77 -8.04 -16.69
N ALA A 75 0.03 -8.58 -17.63
CA ALA A 75 0.64 -9.89 -17.45
C ALA A 75 1.66 -9.91 -16.31
N ASN A 76 2.36 -8.79 -16.10
CA ASN A 76 3.27 -8.62 -14.99
C ASN A 76 2.64 -7.75 -13.89
N ALA A 77 3.01 -8.02 -12.65
CA ALA A 77 2.66 -7.19 -11.50
C ALA A 77 3.82 -6.27 -11.11
N VAL A 78 3.51 -5.22 -10.36
CA VAL A 78 4.49 -4.30 -9.80
C VAL A 78 4.22 -4.05 -8.32
N ARG A 79 5.27 -3.96 -7.53
CA ARG A 79 5.18 -3.56 -6.11
C ARG A 79 4.96 -2.06 -6.03
N VAL A 80 3.84 -1.66 -5.46
CA VAL A 80 3.50 -0.25 -5.23
C VAL A 80 3.49 0.00 -3.74
N SER A 81 4.45 0.80 -3.26
CA SER A 81 4.46 1.24 -1.87
C SER A 81 3.56 2.46 -1.76
N MET A 82 2.47 2.32 -1.04
CA MET A 82 1.56 3.42 -0.76
C MET A 82 2.04 4.18 0.46
N CYS A 83 2.22 5.49 0.30
CA CYS A 83 2.53 6.39 1.41
C CYS A 83 1.25 7.15 1.75
N ASP A 84 0.81 7.00 2.97
CA ASP A 84 -0.26 7.82 3.52
C ASP A 84 0.33 9.14 4.00
N TRP A 85 -0.09 10.25 3.37
CA TRP A 85 0.39 11.58 3.72
C TRP A 85 -0.32 12.15 4.95
N ASP A 86 -1.51 11.66 5.24
CA ASP A 86 -2.31 12.02 6.41
C ASP A 86 -2.13 11.01 7.56
N GLY A 87 -1.35 9.95 7.31
CA GLY A 87 -1.08 8.90 8.27
C GLY A 87 -0.12 9.33 9.38
N MET A 88 0.05 8.43 10.36
CA MET A 88 0.92 8.64 11.52
C MET A 88 2.29 9.19 11.12
N THR A 89 2.71 10.31 11.69
CA THR A 89 4.03 10.91 11.49
C THR A 89 5.12 10.10 12.20
N LEU A 90 6.40 10.41 11.91
CA LEU A 90 7.52 9.77 12.63
C LEU A 90 7.46 10.05 14.14
N VAL A 91 7.13 11.29 14.52
CA VAL A 91 7.03 11.68 15.93
C VAL A 91 5.90 10.95 16.64
N GLU A 92 4.73 10.87 16.01
CA GLU A 92 3.59 10.10 16.53
C GLU A 92 3.90 8.60 16.61
N ALA A 93 4.74 8.09 15.72
CA ALA A 93 5.22 6.72 15.78
C ALA A 93 6.34 6.51 16.84
N GLY A 94 6.64 7.52 17.64
CA GLY A 94 7.63 7.43 18.72
C GLY A 94 9.08 7.65 18.27
N VAL A 95 9.30 8.11 17.04
CA VAL A 95 10.64 8.35 16.50
C VAL A 95 10.96 9.83 16.51
N ASN A 96 11.74 10.24 17.51
CA ASN A 96 12.23 11.61 17.60
C ASN A 96 13.46 11.80 16.70
N ALA A 97 13.22 12.30 15.49
CA ALA A 97 14.28 12.62 14.56
C ALA A 97 14.15 14.04 14.03
N THR A 98 15.27 14.73 13.89
CA THR A 98 15.30 16.04 13.24
C THR A 98 15.02 15.93 11.75
N LYS A 99 14.62 17.03 11.12
CA LYS A 99 14.40 17.07 9.66
C LYS A 99 15.66 16.65 8.88
N LEU A 100 16.83 17.05 9.36
CA LEU A 100 18.12 16.69 8.77
C LEU A 100 18.37 15.18 8.87
N GLN A 101 18.18 14.59 10.05
CA GLN A 101 18.31 13.16 10.27
C GLN A 101 17.29 12.35 9.44
N THR A 102 16.08 12.84 9.27
CA THR A 102 15.08 12.18 8.40
C THR A 102 15.53 12.15 6.94
N GLN A 103 16.25 13.17 6.47
CA GLN A 103 16.74 13.25 5.09
C GLN A 103 18.05 12.49 4.86
N GLN A 104 18.99 12.59 5.79
CA GLN A 104 20.35 12.05 5.65
C GLN A 104 20.56 10.74 6.40
N GLY A 105 19.58 10.32 7.19
CA GLY A 105 19.73 9.19 8.12
C GLY A 105 20.40 9.59 9.43
N MET A 106 20.48 8.63 10.34
CA MET A 106 21.10 8.77 11.67
C MET A 106 22.44 8.06 11.67
N PRO A 107 23.54 8.72 12.02
CA PRO A 107 24.81 8.05 12.25
C PRO A 107 24.75 7.17 13.52
N TRP A 108 25.76 6.40 13.79
CA TRP A 108 25.94 5.73 15.07
C TRP A 108 25.94 6.74 16.21
N ASN A 109 25.73 6.29 17.42
CA ASN A 109 25.83 7.12 18.63
C ASN A 109 27.21 7.79 18.78
N THR A 110 28.23 7.31 18.12
CA THR A 110 29.55 7.92 18.00
C THR A 110 29.60 9.08 17.00
N GLY A 111 28.53 9.37 16.28
CA GLY A 111 28.48 10.38 15.22
C GLY A 111 29.11 9.97 13.90
N VAL A 112 29.56 8.73 13.77
CA VAL A 112 30.21 8.22 12.56
C VAL A 112 29.21 7.45 11.71
N PRO A 113 29.18 7.61 10.38
CA PRO A 113 28.39 6.79 9.46
C PRO A 113 28.97 5.37 9.36
N TRP A 114 28.31 4.49 8.60
CA TRP A 114 28.89 3.20 8.19
C TRP A 114 30.17 3.39 7.38
N ASP A 115 30.98 2.34 7.27
CA ASP A 115 32.23 2.35 6.50
C ASP A 115 32.06 2.74 5.03
N ASN A 116 30.85 2.56 4.49
CA ASN A 116 30.47 3.02 3.14
C ASN A 116 30.03 4.50 3.09
N GLY A 117 30.05 5.21 4.21
CA GLY A 117 29.63 6.61 4.32
C GLY A 117 28.12 6.82 4.45
N GLU A 118 27.33 5.75 4.51
CA GLU A 118 25.87 5.85 4.67
C GLU A 118 25.46 5.88 6.15
N ASN A 119 24.32 6.48 6.41
CA ASN A 119 23.69 6.51 7.73
C ASN A 119 22.51 5.53 7.80
N TRP A 120 22.07 5.23 9.01
CA TRP A 120 20.85 4.48 9.25
C TRP A 120 19.65 5.23 8.70
N LYS A 121 18.88 4.58 7.83
CA LYS A 121 17.61 5.15 7.34
C LYS A 121 16.60 5.18 8.49
N ILE A 122 16.07 6.36 8.77
CA ILE A 122 15.02 6.54 9.76
C ILE A 122 13.68 6.15 9.13
N THR A 123 13.00 5.20 9.75
CA THR A 123 11.67 4.73 9.35
C THR A 123 10.77 4.61 10.58
N LYS A 124 9.47 4.61 10.37
CA LYS A 124 8.53 4.25 11.43
C LYS A 124 8.79 2.82 11.88
N PRO A 125 8.71 2.51 13.19
CA PRO A 125 9.00 1.17 13.69
C PRO A 125 7.98 0.16 13.16
N ASN A 126 8.43 -1.07 13.02
CA ASN A 126 7.56 -2.19 12.73
C ASN A 126 7.11 -2.83 14.05
N VAL A 127 5.87 -3.26 14.11
CA VAL A 127 5.24 -3.77 15.33
C VAL A 127 4.96 -5.25 15.15
N PRO A 128 5.42 -6.13 16.07
CA PRO A 128 5.11 -7.54 15.98
C PRO A 128 3.60 -7.76 16.14
N VAL A 129 3.07 -8.71 15.41
CA VAL A 129 1.67 -9.15 15.55
C VAL A 129 1.58 -10.00 16.81
N ALA A 130 0.64 -9.67 17.71
CA ALA A 130 0.51 -10.35 18.99
C ALA A 130 -0.09 -11.75 18.84
N ASP A 131 -1.17 -11.86 18.10
CA ASP A 131 -1.88 -13.11 17.86
C ASP A 131 -1.92 -13.43 16.37
N ALA A 132 -1.81 -14.71 16.03
CA ALA A 132 -1.93 -15.15 14.64
C ALA A 132 -3.34 -14.82 14.10
N ALA A 133 -3.39 -14.29 12.89
CA ALA A 133 -4.64 -13.99 12.18
C ALA A 133 -4.75 -14.86 10.92
N ALA A 134 -5.88 -15.53 10.76
CA ALA A 134 -6.11 -16.42 9.62
C ALA A 134 -6.34 -15.64 8.32
N PHE A 135 -6.16 -16.30 7.19
CA PHE A 135 -6.61 -15.80 5.89
C PHE A 135 -8.10 -15.40 5.97
N ASN A 136 -8.46 -14.29 5.34
CA ASN A 136 -9.77 -13.66 5.39
C ASN A 136 -10.23 -13.14 6.78
N SER A 137 -9.35 -13.11 7.77
CA SER A 137 -9.66 -12.41 9.02
C SER A 137 -9.85 -10.90 8.76
N THR A 138 -10.85 -10.32 9.44
CA THR A 138 -11.10 -8.88 9.47
C THR A 138 -10.62 -8.23 10.76
N ILE A 139 -10.11 -9.02 11.71
CA ILE A 139 -9.61 -8.55 12.99
C ILE A 139 -8.15 -8.95 13.13
N ILE A 140 -7.34 -8.01 13.57
CA ILE A 140 -5.93 -8.18 13.90
C ILE A 140 -5.68 -7.72 15.33
N HIS A 141 -4.64 -8.27 15.97
CA HIS A 141 -4.21 -7.88 17.29
C HIS A 141 -2.76 -7.42 17.26
N LEU A 142 -2.52 -6.16 17.63
CA LEU A 142 -1.20 -5.51 17.69
C LEU A 142 -0.96 -5.02 19.12
N PRO A 143 0.25 -5.17 19.68
CA PRO A 143 0.60 -4.59 20.97
C PRO A 143 0.56 -3.06 20.89
N ASP A 144 -0.17 -2.43 21.80
CA ASP A 144 -0.45 -0.99 21.78
C ASP A 144 0.75 -0.08 22.11
N TYR A 145 1.85 -0.65 22.63
CA TYR A 145 2.94 0.12 23.21
C TYR A 145 4.14 0.37 22.27
N PHE A 146 4.08 -0.13 21.02
CA PHE A 146 5.23 0.01 20.10
C PHE A 146 5.23 1.31 19.31
N TRP A 147 4.07 1.89 19.04
CA TRP A 147 3.97 3.20 18.44
C TRP A 147 3.66 4.25 19.51
N GLY A 148 4.10 5.48 19.31
CA GLY A 148 3.85 6.57 20.24
C GLY A 148 2.37 6.91 20.40
N ARG A 149 1.53 6.59 19.39
CA ARG A 149 0.08 6.59 19.49
C ARG A 149 -0.51 5.28 18.97
N ARG A 150 -1.72 4.96 19.41
CA ARG A 150 -2.51 3.85 18.87
C ARG A 150 -2.98 4.16 17.46
N LEU A 151 -3.24 3.12 16.68
CA LEU A 151 -3.92 3.27 15.40
C LEU A 151 -5.34 3.77 15.61
N GLY A 152 -5.78 4.66 14.72
CA GLY A 152 -7.15 5.16 14.65
C GLY A 152 -7.88 4.64 13.42
N MET A 153 -9.17 4.92 13.35
CA MET A 153 -9.96 4.69 12.14
C MET A 153 -9.34 5.48 10.97
N GLY A 154 -9.17 4.82 9.83
CA GLY A 154 -8.57 5.38 8.62
C GLY A 154 -7.05 5.21 8.51
N ASP A 155 -6.34 4.82 9.57
CA ASP A 155 -4.91 4.54 9.47
C ASP A 155 -4.64 3.33 8.55
N TRP A 156 -3.59 3.43 7.72
CA TRP A 156 -3.18 2.37 6.82
C TRP A 156 -2.05 1.55 7.40
N LEU A 157 -2.12 0.24 7.16
CA LEU A 157 -1.07 -0.70 7.56
C LEU A 157 -0.88 -1.79 6.51
N GLY A 158 0.26 -2.44 6.59
CA GLY A 158 0.60 -3.65 5.85
C GLY A 158 1.33 -4.63 6.75
N PHE A 159 1.69 -5.79 6.22
CA PHE A 159 2.43 -6.82 6.94
C PHE A 159 3.66 -7.25 6.17
N PHE A 160 4.64 -7.82 6.86
CA PHE A 160 5.79 -8.45 6.24
C PHE A 160 6.34 -9.57 7.14
N PRO A 161 7.16 -10.50 6.64
CA PRO A 161 7.70 -10.56 5.27
C PRO A 161 6.70 -11.12 4.25
N PHE A 162 6.90 -10.77 2.98
CA PHE A 162 6.19 -11.35 1.82
C PHE A 162 4.66 -11.35 1.93
N HIS A 163 4.11 -10.25 2.42
CA HIS A 163 2.67 -10.02 2.47
C HIS A 163 2.36 -8.74 1.70
N PHE A 164 1.66 -8.87 0.57
CA PHE A 164 1.28 -7.74 -0.27
C PHE A 164 -0.18 -7.39 -0.02
N GLY A 165 -0.40 -6.27 0.64
CA GLY A 165 -1.73 -5.79 0.93
C GLY A 165 -1.67 -4.43 1.64
N LEU A 166 -2.65 -3.60 1.37
CA LEU A 166 -2.92 -2.37 2.10
C LEU A 166 -4.22 -2.55 2.84
N TYR A 167 -4.15 -2.45 4.15
CA TYR A 167 -5.28 -2.58 5.05
C TYR A 167 -5.56 -1.24 5.71
N GLU A 168 -6.82 -0.91 5.83
CA GLU A 168 -7.29 0.30 6.48
C GLU A 168 -8.04 -0.08 7.76
N VAL A 169 -7.75 0.59 8.85
CA VAL A 169 -8.45 0.39 10.12
C VAL A 169 -9.85 0.98 10.01
N THR A 170 -10.87 0.16 10.11
CA THR A 170 -12.27 0.59 10.04
C THR A 170 -12.91 0.75 11.42
N GLU A 171 -12.37 0.08 12.44
CA GLU A 171 -12.88 0.14 13.80
C GLU A 171 -11.78 -0.20 14.81
N VAL A 172 -11.74 0.50 15.93
CA VAL A 172 -10.86 0.22 17.06
C VAL A 172 -11.67 -0.51 18.12
N LEU A 173 -11.36 -1.79 18.33
CA LEU A 173 -12.11 -2.67 19.25
C LEU A 173 -11.60 -2.63 20.69
N GLY A 174 -10.49 -1.93 20.95
CA GLY A 174 -9.80 -1.91 22.23
C GLY A 174 -8.78 -3.04 22.40
N ASP A 175 -7.97 -2.95 23.44
CA ASP A 175 -6.93 -3.94 23.80
C ASP A 175 -6.00 -4.34 22.64
N GLY A 176 -5.63 -3.39 21.79
CA GLY A 176 -4.78 -3.63 20.60
C GLY A 176 -5.47 -4.37 19.46
N ARG A 177 -6.79 -4.54 19.51
CA ARG A 177 -7.58 -5.19 18.47
C ARG A 177 -8.16 -4.15 17.53
N TYR A 178 -7.97 -4.41 16.23
CA TYR A 178 -8.41 -3.52 15.16
C TYR A 178 -9.17 -4.30 14.11
N ARG A 179 -10.30 -3.77 13.69
CA ARG A 179 -11.01 -4.27 12.50
C ARG A 179 -10.44 -3.59 11.28
N ILE A 180 -10.13 -4.37 10.26
CA ILE A 180 -9.49 -3.90 9.02
C ILE A 180 -10.34 -4.20 7.79
N TRP A 181 -10.15 -3.39 6.77
CA TRP A 181 -10.63 -3.64 5.41
C TRP A 181 -9.47 -3.44 4.42
N PRO A 182 -9.33 -4.28 3.39
CA PRO A 182 -10.04 -5.53 3.14
C PRO A 182 -9.64 -6.62 4.16
N PRO A 183 -10.31 -7.80 4.14
CA PRO A 183 -9.87 -8.96 4.91
C PRO A 183 -8.45 -9.36 4.54
N LEU A 184 -7.75 -10.00 5.46
CA LEU A 184 -6.37 -10.44 5.25
C LEU A 184 -6.23 -11.31 3.99
N ARG A 185 -5.34 -10.90 3.08
CA ARG A 185 -5.05 -11.61 1.83
C ARG A 185 -4.23 -12.88 2.03
N LYS A 186 -3.61 -12.99 3.19
CA LYS A 186 -2.80 -14.13 3.63
C LYS A 186 -2.88 -14.23 5.14
N ALA A 187 -2.74 -15.44 5.68
CA ALA A 187 -2.60 -15.62 7.12
C ALA A 187 -1.33 -14.92 7.61
N VAL A 188 -1.44 -14.26 8.76
CA VAL A 188 -0.34 -13.57 9.42
C VAL A 188 -0.03 -14.33 10.71
N PRO A 189 1.13 -15.00 10.80
CA PRO A 189 1.55 -15.67 12.04
C PRO A 189 1.80 -14.67 13.17
N ALA A 190 1.71 -15.14 14.40
CA ALA A 190 2.21 -14.37 15.53
C ALA A 190 3.73 -14.17 15.41
N GLY A 191 4.19 -12.95 15.66
CA GLY A 191 5.59 -12.58 15.51
C GLY A 191 5.97 -12.02 14.13
N ASP A 192 5.12 -12.14 13.10
CA ASP A 192 5.23 -11.33 11.90
C ASP A 192 5.03 -9.85 12.26
N PHE A 193 5.41 -8.96 11.36
CA PHE A 193 5.41 -7.54 11.67
C PHE A 193 4.36 -6.76 10.88
N ALA A 194 3.65 -5.88 11.57
CA ALA A 194 2.86 -4.83 10.97
C ALA A 194 3.74 -3.61 10.67
N THR A 195 3.49 -2.96 9.53
CA THR A 195 4.23 -1.78 9.08
C THR A 195 3.26 -0.67 8.62
N LEU A 196 3.66 0.57 8.85
CA LEU A 196 2.96 1.76 8.35
C LEU A 196 3.40 2.15 6.92
N TYR A 197 4.14 1.28 6.25
CA TYR A 197 4.52 1.40 4.83
C TYR A 197 3.99 0.21 4.03
N PRO A 198 2.66 0.12 3.83
CA PRO A 198 2.07 -0.99 3.09
C PRO A 198 2.59 -1.06 1.66
N VAL A 199 2.82 -2.27 1.20
CA VAL A 199 3.20 -2.56 -0.18
C VAL A 199 2.14 -3.43 -0.81
N MET A 200 1.61 -3.02 -1.95
CA MET A 200 0.66 -3.81 -2.74
C MET A 200 1.35 -4.38 -3.97
N ALA A 201 1.03 -5.61 -4.32
CA ALA A 201 1.27 -6.14 -5.66
C ALA A 201 0.10 -5.73 -6.55
N MET A 202 0.38 -5.02 -7.62
CA MET A 202 -0.64 -4.48 -8.51
C MET A 202 -0.31 -4.78 -9.96
N ARG A 203 -1.32 -5.01 -10.77
CA ARG A 203 -1.21 -5.19 -12.22
C ARG A 203 -1.98 -4.11 -12.97
N LEU A 204 -1.56 -3.84 -14.18
CA LEU A 204 -2.29 -2.93 -15.06
C LEU A 204 -3.67 -3.50 -15.37
N LYS A 205 -4.70 -2.67 -15.31
CA LYS A 205 -6.02 -3.08 -15.78
C LYS A 205 -6.00 -3.16 -17.31
N ALA A 206 -6.28 -4.34 -17.85
CA ALA A 206 -6.09 -4.64 -19.27
C ALA A 206 -6.88 -3.73 -20.22
N ASP A 207 -8.04 -3.24 -19.76
CA ASP A 207 -8.94 -2.38 -20.55
C ASP A 207 -8.44 -0.93 -20.68
N ASN A 208 -7.54 -0.51 -19.79
CA ASN A 208 -7.02 0.85 -19.74
C ASN A 208 -5.52 0.84 -20.02
N LEU A 209 -5.15 0.93 -21.30
CA LEU A 209 -3.77 1.24 -21.63
C LEU A 209 -3.43 2.62 -21.07
N PRO A 210 -2.24 2.78 -20.50
CA PRO A 210 -1.79 4.09 -20.05
C PRO A 210 -1.79 5.06 -21.22
N ASP A 211 -2.59 6.10 -21.08
CA ASP A 211 -2.63 7.19 -22.04
C ASP A 211 -1.62 8.25 -21.63
N ALA A 212 -0.81 8.70 -22.58
CA ALA A 212 0.19 9.72 -22.35
C ALA A 212 0.52 10.45 -23.64
N ASP A 213 0.32 11.75 -23.64
CA ASP A 213 0.70 12.59 -24.75
C ASP A 213 2.21 12.90 -24.74
N ARG A 214 2.83 12.70 -25.88
CA ARG A 214 4.23 13.03 -26.08
C ARG A 214 4.37 14.34 -26.85
N GLY A 215 4.53 15.45 -26.12
CA GLY A 215 4.97 16.72 -26.70
C GLY A 215 6.45 16.70 -27.08
N ALA A 216 6.92 17.78 -27.71
CA ALA A 216 8.32 17.92 -28.11
C ALA A 216 9.30 17.83 -26.92
N VAL A 217 8.92 18.31 -25.75
CA VAL A 217 9.79 18.43 -24.57
C VAL A 217 9.37 17.49 -23.43
N PHE A 218 8.06 17.33 -23.20
CA PHE A 218 7.52 16.59 -22.06
C PHE A 218 6.67 15.39 -22.49
N LEU A 219 6.60 14.42 -21.62
CA LEU A 219 5.55 13.39 -21.58
C LEU A 219 4.50 13.88 -20.58
N GLU A 220 3.28 14.12 -21.04
CA GLU A 220 2.20 14.69 -20.25
C GLU A 220 1.00 13.74 -20.14
N GLY A 221 0.15 13.99 -19.17
CA GLY A 221 -1.12 13.28 -19.03
C GLY A 221 -1.02 11.80 -18.64
N LEU A 222 0.19 11.27 -18.36
CA LEU A 222 0.32 9.86 -18.03
C LEU A 222 -0.54 9.52 -16.81
N THR A 223 -1.46 8.59 -17.02
CA THR A 223 -2.31 8.02 -16.00
C THR A 223 -2.26 6.50 -16.10
N ILE A 224 -2.05 5.83 -14.98
CA ILE A 224 -1.95 4.37 -14.91
C ILE A 224 -3.03 3.86 -13.94
N SER A 225 -3.90 3.00 -14.41
CA SER A 225 -4.90 2.31 -13.59
C SER A 225 -4.40 0.92 -13.23
N LEU A 226 -4.26 0.69 -11.93
CA LEU A 226 -3.70 -0.53 -11.36
C LEU A 226 -4.74 -1.25 -10.51
N PHE A 227 -4.77 -2.55 -10.62
CA PHE A 227 -5.64 -3.45 -9.88
C PHE A 227 -4.83 -4.36 -8.95
N GLU A 228 -5.31 -4.56 -7.74
CA GLU A 228 -4.65 -5.40 -6.73
C GLU A 228 -4.55 -6.87 -7.20
N VAL A 229 -3.37 -7.45 -7.02
CA VAL A 229 -3.13 -8.87 -7.19
C VAL A 229 -3.14 -9.50 -5.81
N PHE A 230 -3.96 -10.52 -5.62
CA PHE A 230 -4.01 -11.23 -4.35
C PHE A 230 -2.72 -11.99 -4.09
N ASP A 231 -2.36 -12.18 -2.82
CA ASP A 231 -1.09 -12.78 -2.43
C ASP A 231 -0.87 -14.18 -3.03
N TYR A 232 -1.94 -14.98 -3.12
CA TYR A 232 -1.87 -16.31 -3.73
C TYR A 232 -1.57 -16.25 -5.23
N ASP A 233 -2.02 -15.22 -5.94
CA ASP A 233 -1.68 -14.99 -7.35
C ASP A 233 -0.25 -14.47 -7.47
N ALA A 234 0.21 -13.67 -6.51
CA ALA A 234 1.55 -13.08 -6.54
C ALA A 234 2.67 -14.11 -6.35
N ARG A 235 2.39 -15.29 -5.79
CA ARG A 235 3.37 -16.36 -5.62
C ARG A 235 3.95 -16.85 -6.95
N ASP A 236 3.14 -16.88 -7.99
CA ASP A 236 3.56 -17.32 -9.32
C ASP A 236 4.57 -16.36 -9.96
N TYR A 237 4.66 -15.12 -9.46
CA TYR A 237 5.61 -14.12 -9.93
C TYR A 237 7.02 -14.24 -9.32
N PHE A 238 7.20 -15.10 -8.31
CA PHE A 238 8.48 -15.30 -7.64
C PHE A 238 9.29 -16.50 -8.17
N ASN A 239 8.75 -17.24 -9.12
CA ASN A 239 9.36 -18.46 -9.66
C ASN A 239 10.25 -18.18 -10.89
N ASP A 240 11.02 -17.10 -10.87
CA ASP A 240 12.03 -16.78 -11.90
C ASP A 240 13.39 -17.36 -11.55
#